data_aa451b26b7525944702236b1977955f1
#
_entry.id   aa451b26b7525944702236b1977955f1
#
_cell.length_a   1.000
_cell.length_b   1.000
_cell.length_c   1.000
_cell.angle_alpha   90.00
_cell.angle_beta   90.00
_cell.angle_gamma   90.00
#
_symmetry.space_group_name_H-M   'P 1'
#
loop_
_entity.id
_entity.type
_entity.pdbx_description
1 polymer ?
#
loop_
_entity_poly.entity_id
_entity_poly.type
_entity_poly.pdbx_seq_one_letter_code
_entity_poly.pdbx_strand_id
1 'polypeptide(L)'
;MRVDMAKKRMMDSSLVESVLGKNHSMIIDEDWYEHTIIDHLVDSMGYEHLFGPDVRRSSENYQDVFIPDVLPEALSNVNQGLPANAIDEAILKIMNIEGGSLEQRNEIFNDYLQSGVEVRYFDGKEERNEIVRLLDFNHPENNVFQVVNQWTFVEYSEKRPDIIIFINGMPLVIFELKSPSRVETDASDAYL
;
A
#
# COMPACT_ATOMS: atom_id res chain seq x y z
N MET A 1 -7.28 -23.93 16.90
CA MET A 1 -8.41 -24.18 15.98
C MET A 1 -8.29 -23.46 14.62
N ARG A 2 -7.26 -22.63 14.37
CA ARG A 2 -7.01 -21.96 13.07
C ARG A 2 -6.05 -22.70 12.12
N VAL A 3 -5.28 -23.66 12.61
CA VAL A 3 -4.31 -24.45 11.79
C VAL A 3 -4.98 -25.52 10.93
N ASP A 4 -6.22 -25.85 11.24
CA ASP A 4 -6.93 -26.98 10.58
C ASP A 4 -7.62 -26.58 9.26
N MET A 5 -7.89 -25.29 9.04
CA MET A 5 -8.51 -24.82 7.79
C MET A 5 -7.50 -24.69 6.64
N ALA A 6 -6.26 -24.30 6.91
CA ALA A 6 -5.22 -24.23 5.88
C ALA A 6 -4.83 -25.63 5.38
N LYS A 7 -4.77 -26.63 6.29
CA LYS A 7 -4.56 -28.03 5.91
C LYS A 7 -5.72 -28.62 5.12
N LYS A 8 -6.94 -28.19 5.41
CA LYS A 8 -8.14 -28.68 4.71
C LYS A 8 -8.22 -28.11 3.27
N ARG A 9 -7.78 -26.86 3.04
CA ARG A 9 -7.71 -26.29 1.68
C ARG A 9 -6.59 -26.92 0.83
N MET A 10 -5.44 -27.26 1.41
CA MET A 10 -4.37 -27.96 0.67
C MET A 10 -4.73 -29.42 0.32
N MET A 11 -5.64 -30.06 1.06
CA MET A 11 -6.10 -31.43 0.74
C MET A 11 -7.22 -31.45 -0.31
N ASP A 12 -7.91 -30.33 -0.53
CA ASP A 12 -8.97 -30.23 -1.56
C ASP A 12 -8.43 -30.02 -2.98
N SER A 13 -7.16 -29.73 -3.17
CA SER A 13 -6.54 -29.65 -4.51
C SER A 13 -6.59 -30.99 -5.24
N SER A 14 -6.52 -32.10 -4.53
CA SER A 14 -6.67 -33.46 -5.12
C SER A 14 -8.10 -33.77 -5.54
N LEU A 15 -9.09 -33.14 -4.94
CA LEU A 15 -10.51 -33.27 -5.31
C LEU A 15 -10.84 -32.42 -6.55
N VAL A 16 -10.20 -31.26 -6.68
CA VAL A 16 -10.34 -30.40 -7.87
C VAL A 16 -9.75 -31.10 -9.11
N GLU A 17 -8.61 -31.80 -8.97
CA GLU A 17 -8.03 -32.61 -10.04
C GLU A 17 -8.92 -33.80 -10.45
N SER A 18 -9.75 -34.33 -9.57
CA SER A 18 -10.65 -35.46 -9.86
C SER A 18 -11.95 -35.03 -10.52
N VAL A 19 -12.38 -33.78 -10.36
CA VAL A 19 -13.62 -33.23 -10.91
C VAL A 19 -13.40 -32.53 -12.26
N LEU A 20 -12.23 -31.93 -12.47
CA LEU A 20 -11.83 -31.34 -13.75
C LEU A 20 -11.01 -32.36 -14.53
N GLY A 21 -11.69 -33.23 -15.29
CA GLY A 21 -11.06 -34.31 -16.07
C GLY A 21 -9.73 -33.86 -16.73
N LYS A 22 -8.75 -34.75 -16.65
CA LYS A 22 -7.38 -34.70 -17.20
C LYS A 22 -7.31 -33.98 -18.54
N ASN A 23 -7.00 -32.69 -18.56
CA ASN A 23 -6.50 -31.86 -19.68
C ASN A 23 -6.87 -30.38 -19.58
N HIS A 24 -6.98 -29.79 -18.39
CA HIS A 24 -6.81 -28.35 -18.28
C HIS A 24 -5.44 -28.10 -17.66
N SER A 25 -4.44 -27.77 -18.48
CA SER A 25 -3.29 -27.05 -18.01
C SER A 25 -3.85 -25.78 -17.36
N MET A 26 -3.68 -25.65 -16.04
CA MET A 26 -4.02 -24.45 -15.32
C MET A 26 -3.26 -23.33 -16.01
N ILE A 27 -3.98 -22.44 -16.69
CA ILE A 27 -3.36 -21.25 -17.30
C ILE A 27 -3.04 -20.37 -16.10
N ILE A 28 -1.76 -20.39 -15.72
CA ILE A 28 -1.22 -19.49 -14.71
C ILE A 28 -0.96 -18.18 -15.45
N ASP A 29 -1.91 -17.26 -15.33
CA ASP A 29 -1.85 -15.92 -15.90
C ASP A 29 -1.55 -14.86 -14.85
N GLU A 30 -1.50 -13.60 -15.23
CA GLU A 30 -1.24 -12.47 -14.35
C GLU A 30 -2.32 -12.35 -13.28
N ASP A 31 -3.59 -12.58 -13.61
CA ASP A 31 -4.73 -12.55 -12.68
C ASP A 31 -4.59 -13.58 -11.56
N TRP A 32 -4.09 -14.79 -11.90
CA TRP A 32 -3.86 -15.83 -10.91
C TRP A 32 -2.78 -15.42 -9.88
N TYR A 33 -1.69 -14.79 -10.36
CA TYR A 33 -0.64 -14.28 -9.47
C TYR A 33 -1.15 -13.14 -8.59
N GLU A 34 -1.91 -12.19 -9.17
CA GLU A 34 -2.51 -11.08 -8.45
C GLU A 34 -3.36 -11.59 -7.28
N HIS A 35 -4.31 -12.49 -7.56
CA HIS A 35 -5.17 -13.08 -6.52
C HIS A 35 -4.38 -13.87 -5.48
N THR A 36 -3.39 -14.66 -5.90
CA THR A 36 -2.57 -15.46 -4.98
C THR A 36 -1.77 -14.58 -4.01
N ILE A 37 -1.21 -13.46 -4.48
CA ILE A 37 -0.47 -12.52 -3.65
C ILE A 37 -1.43 -11.82 -2.68
N ILE A 38 -2.57 -11.34 -3.15
CA ILE A 38 -3.59 -10.70 -2.32
C ILE A 38 -4.07 -11.66 -1.24
N ASP A 39 -4.46 -12.90 -1.59
CA ASP A 39 -4.90 -13.92 -0.64
C ASP A 39 -3.82 -14.20 0.42
N HIS A 40 -2.55 -14.27 0.02
CA HIS A 40 -1.46 -14.48 0.95
C HIS A 40 -1.29 -13.31 1.93
N LEU A 41 -1.34 -12.08 1.44
CA LEU A 41 -1.23 -10.88 2.28
C LEU A 41 -2.41 -10.77 3.26
N VAL A 42 -3.62 -11.08 2.80
CA VAL A 42 -4.84 -11.05 3.64
C VAL A 42 -4.87 -12.20 4.63
N ASP A 43 -4.79 -13.45 4.14
CA ASP A 43 -5.02 -14.64 4.97
C ASP A 43 -3.86 -14.95 5.92
N SER A 44 -2.61 -14.67 5.50
CA SER A 44 -1.40 -15.03 6.26
C SER A 44 -0.81 -13.86 7.04
N MET A 45 -0.90 -12.65 6.51
CA MET A 45 -0.26 -11.46 7.09
C MET A 45 -1.26 -10.47 7.69
N GLY A 46 -2.57 -10.65 7.45
CA GLY A 46 -3.63 -9.84 8.06
C GLY A 46 -3.82 -8.45 7.43
N TYR A 47 -3.38 -8.27 6.17
CA TYR A 47 -3.65 -7.03 5.45
C TYR A 47 -5.15 -6.90 5.14
N GLU A 48 -5.64 -5.67 5.13
CA GLU A 48 -6.95 -5.33 4.59
C GLU A 48 -6.88 -5.23 3.07
N HIS A 49 -7.75 -5.93 2.34
CA HIS A 49 -7.85 -5.81 0.89
C HIS A 49 -8.85 -4.73 0.50
N LEU A 50 -8.40 -3.81 -0.34
CA LEU A 50 -9.23 -2.77 -0.94
C LEU A 50 -9.19 -2.89 -2.47
N PHE A 51 -10.33 -2.69 -3.11
CA PHE A 51 -10.41 -2.56 -4.56
C PHE A 51 -10.30 -1.08 -4.94
N GLY A 52 -9.26 -0.69 -5.68
CA GLY A 52 -8.92 0.70 -5.95
C GLY A 52 -10.06 1.58 -6.48
N PRO A 53 -10.92 1.09 -7.39
CA PRO A 53 -12.11 1.83 -7.85
C PRO A 53 -13.13 2.15 -6.77
N ASP A 54 -13.20 1.37 -5.68
CA ASP A 54 -14.15 1.57 -4.57
C ASP A 54 -13.59 2.50 -3.49
N VAL A 55 -12.30 2.79 -3.52
CA VAL A 55 -11.67 3.68 -2.55
C VAL A 55 -12.03 5.13 -2.86
N ARG A 56 -12.58 5.82 -1.86
CA ARG A 56 -12.91 7.24 -1.97
C ARG A 56 -11.66 8.06 -2.25
N ARG A 57 -11.77 8.97 -3.21
CA ARG A 57 -10.73 9.89 -3.63
C ARG A 57 -11.08 11.33 -3.27
N SER A 58 -10.07 12.15 -2.99
CA SER A 58 -10.24 13.59 -2.77
C SER A 58 -10.53 14.31 -4.09
N SER A 59 -10.05 13.78 -5.21
CA SER A 59 -10.23 14.35 -6.54
C SER A 59 -10.77 13.32 -7.54
N GLU A 60 -11.62 13.77 -8.46
CA GLU A 60 -12.11 12.95 -9.57
C GLU A 60 -11.02 12.63 -10.61
N ASN A 61 -9.86 13.27 -10.53
CA ASN A 61 -8.78 13.17 -11.51
C ASN A 61 -7.72 12.10 -11.17
N TYR A 62 -7.95 11.26 -10.15
CA TYR A 62 -7.01 10.23 -9.72
C TYR A 62 -5.59 10.74 -9.42
N GLN A 63 -5.47 11.97 -8.90
CA GLN A 63 -4.19 12.57 -8.53
C GLN A 63 -3.76 12.20 -7.10
N ASP A 64 -4.67 11.62 -6.32
CA ASP A 64 -4.36 11.19 -4.96
C ASP A 64 -3.37 10.01 -4.98
N VAL A 65 -2.21 10.24 -4.41
CA VAL A 65 -1.18 9.22 -4.20
C VAL A 65 -1.45 8.45 -2.90
N PHE A 66 -1.93 9.14 -1.87
CA PHE A 66 -2.27 8.61 -0.55
C PHE A 66 -3.74 8.21 -0.48
N ILE A 67 -4.11 7.35 0.47
CA ILE A 67 -5.52 7.06 0.77
C ILE A 67 -6.04 8.15 1.74
N PRO A 68 -6.94 9.06 1.27
CA PRO A 68 -7.25 10.30 2.00
C PRO A 68 -7.92 10.06 3.36
N ASP A 69 -8.80 9.05 3.45
CA ASP A 69 -9.54 8.77 4.67
C ASP A 69 -8.71 7.96 5.69
N VAL A 70 -7.67 7.25 5.26
CA VAL A 70 -6.82 6.40 6.12
C VAL A 70 -5.66 7.17 6.72
N LEU A 71 -4.98 7.98 5.93
CA LEU A 71 -3.73 8.64 6.34
C LEU A 71 -3.87 9.49 7.62
N PRO A 72 -4.85 10.41 7.76
CA PRO A 72 -4.97 11.24 8.96
C PRO A 72 -5.27 10.43 10.21
N GLU A 73 -6.16 9.43 10.11
CA GLU A 73 -6.53 8.58 11.23
C GLU A 73 -5.37 7.70 11.69
N ALA A 74 -4.68 7.05 10.74
CA ALA A 74 -3.53 6.21 11.03
C ALA A 74 -2.40 7.01 11.69
N LEU A 75 -2.06 8.21 11.17
CA LEU A 75 -1.04 9.06 11.79
C LEU A 75 -1.45 9.54 13.19
N SER A 76 -2.73 9.82 13.41
CA SER A 76 -3.23 10.18 14.75
C SER A 76 -3.09 9.01 15.73
N ASN A 77 -3.33 7.79 15.28
CA ASN A 77 -3.18 6.58 16.09
C ASN A 77 -1.72 6.29 16.44
N VAL A 78 -0.80 6.46 15.49
CA VAL A 78 0.65 6.30 15.70
C VAL A 78 1.22 7.38 16.62
N ASN A 79 0.65 8.60 16.60
CA ASN A 79 1.14 9.76 17.35
C ASN A 79 0.16 10.18 18.45
N GLN A 80 -0.23 9.25 19.30
CA GLN A 80 -1.17 9.52 20.40
C GLN A 80 -0.68 10.68 21.26
N GLY A 81 -1.56 11.66 21.46
CA GLY A 81 -1.27 12.87 22.26
C GLY A 81 -0.84 14.08 21.44
N LEU A 82 -0.53 13.95 20.17
CA LEU A 82 -0.36 15.09 19.28
C LEU A 82 -1.72 15.62 18.80
N PRO A 83 -1.88 16.95 18.72
CA PRO A 83 -3.12 17.54 18.22
C PRO A 83 -3.25 17.41 16.70
N ALA A 84 -4.50 17.48 16.20
CA ALA A 84 -4.80 17.30 14.79
C ALA A 84 -4.00 18.26 13.87
N ASN A 85 -3.80 19.52 14.28
CA ASN A 85 -3.05 20.48 13.48
C ASN A 85 -1.55 20.12 13.33
N ALA A 86 -0.97 19.35 14.25
CA ALA A 86 0.38 18.82 14.09
C ALA A 86 0.39 17.68 13.04
N ILE A 87 -0.63 16.82 13.05
CA ILE A 87 -0.80 15.75 12.06
C ILE A 87 -1.05 16.36 10.67
N ASP A 88 -1.94 17.35 10.57
CA ASP A 88 -2.23 18.06 9.32
C ASP A 88 -0.97 18.69 8.71
N GLU A 89 -0.12 19.31 9.54
CA GLU A 89 1.14 19.90 9.10
C GLU A 89 2.11 18.83 8.55
N ALA A 90 2.18 17.67 9.19
CA ALA A 90 2.99 16.55 8.69
C ALA A 90 2.46 16.05 7.34
N ILE A 91 1.14 15.89 7.20
CA ILE A 91 0.50 15.48 5.95
C ILE A 91 0.81 16.49 4.84
N LEU A 92 0.69 17.79 5.12
CA LEU A 92 1.03 18.83 4.14
C LEU A 92 2.49 18.72 3.69
N LYS A 93 3.42 18.44 4.60
CA LYS A 93 4.84 18.27 4.27
C LYS A 93 5.11 17.06 3.39
N ILE A 94 4.53 15.91 3.69
CA ILE A 94 4.72 14.71 2.85
C ILE A 94 4.04 14.81 1.48
N MET A 95 2.94 15.55 1.38
CA MET A 95 2.26 15.80 0.10
C MET A 95 3.00 16.80 -0.77
N ASN A 96 3.77 17.73 -0.18
CA ASN A 96 4.45 18.81 -0.86
C ASN A 96 5.96 18.77 -0.64
N ILE A 97 6.58 17.60 -0.82
CA ILE A 97 8.04 17.47 -0.70
C ILE A 97 8.70 18.30 -1.81
N GLU A 98 9.39 19.34 -1.41
CA GLU A 98 10.18 20.18 -2.29
C GLU A 98 11.54 19.54 -2.56
N GLY A 99 11.94 19.48 -3.82
CA GLY A 99 13.24 18.95 -4.23
C GLY A 99 13.46 19.10 -5.73
N GLY A 100 14.72 19.18 -6.14
CA GLY A 100 15.08 19.42 -7.56
C GLY A 100 14.82 18.22 -8.45
N SER A 101 15.12 17.00 -7.98
CA SER A 101 14.93 15.74 -8.72
C SER A 101 14.01 14.78 -8.00
N LEU A 102 13.53 13.76 -8.71
CA LEU A 102 12.73 12.69 -8.12
C LEU A 102 13.51 11.92 -7.05
N GLU A 103 14.79 11.66 -7.30
CA GLU A 103 15.67 10.97 -6.36
C GLU A 103 15.79 11.75 -5.04
N GLN A 104 15.98 13.08 -5.11
CA GLN A 104 16.05 13.93 -3.93
C GLN A 104 14.74 13.92 -3.14
N ARG A 105 13.60 13.97 -3.82
CA ARG A 105 12.29 13.87 -3.16
C ARG A 105 12.08 12.51 -2.51
N ASN A 106 12.49 11.44 -3.17
CA ASN A 106 12.42 10.08 -2.59
C ASN A 106 13.35 9.94 -1.38
N GLU A 107 14.54 10.52 -1.40
CA GLU A 107 15.46 10.56 -0.25
C GLU A 107 14.81 11.27 0.95
N ILE A 108 14.24 12.45 0.74
CA ILE A 108 13.52 13.20 1.78
C ILE A 108 12.34 12.38 2.32
N PHE A 109 11.56 11.76 1.44
CA PHE A 109 10.43 10.92 1.88
C PHE A 109 10.91 9.72 2.71
N ASN A 110 12.00 9.08 2.30
CA ASN A 110 12.61 7.98 3.05
C ASN A 110 13.10 8.42 4.43
N ASP A 111 13.70 9.61 4.54
CA ASP A 111 14.10 10.19 5.83
C ASP A 111 12.88 10.45 6.73
N TYR A 112 11.77 10.92 6.16
CA TYR A 112 10.51 11.08 6.88
C TYR A 112 9.94 9.74 7.38
N LEU A 113 10.03 8.68 6.59
CA LEU A 113 9.61 7.34 7.00
C LEU A 113 10.43 6.81 8.19
N GLN A 114 11.75 7.06 8.19
CA GLN A 114 12.66 6.55 9.21
C GLN A 114 12.67 7.40 10.49
N SER A 115 12.69 8.72 10.34
CA SER A 115 12.94 9.67 11.43
C SER A 115 11.68 10.41 11.89
N GLY A 116 10.62 10.38 11.08
CA GLY A 116 9.43 11.21 11.26
C GLY A 116 9.58 12.59 10.63
N VAL A 117 8.49 13.33 10.64
CA VAL A 117 8.37 14.67 10.08
C VAL A 117 8.44 15.68 11.21
N GLU A 118 9.46 16.55 11.22
CA GLU A 118 9.49 17.67 12.14
C GLU A 118 8.41 18.68 11.75
N VAL A 119 7.52 19.01 12.68
CA VAL A 119 6.40 19.93 12.47
C VAL A 119 6.44 21.07 13.48
N ARG A 120 5.92 22.21 13.06
CA ARG A 120 5.75 23.39 13.89
C ARG A 120 4.27 23.76 13.91
N TYR A 121 3.67 23.79 15.08
CA TYR A 121 2.26 24.09 15.23
C TYR A 121 2.00 24.97 16.47
N PHE A 122 0.82 25.60 16.50
CA PHE A 122 0.37 26.39 17.65
C PHE A 122 -0.55 25.55 18.53
N ASP A 123 -0.21 25.42 19.83
CA ASP A 123 -0.97 24.62 20.81
C ASP A 123 -2.13 25.37 21.49
N GLY A 124 -2.41 26.59 21.04
CA GLY A 124 -3.39 27.49 21.65
C GLY A 124 -2.77 28.53 22.61
N LYS A 125 -1.48 28.38 22.93
CA LYS A 125 -0.73 29.27 23.82
C LYS A 125 0.59 29.73 23.22
N GLU A 126 1.34 28.80 22.66
CA GLU A 126 2.67 29.04 22.11
C GLU A 126 2.93 28.12 20.90
N GLU A 127 3.99 28.43 20.14
CA GLU A 127 4.47 27.57 19.08
C GLU A 127 5.23 26.38 19.68
N ARG A 128 4.96 25.18 19.13
CA ARG A 128 5.59 23.92 19.49
C ARG A 128 6.29 23.31 18.28
N ASN A 129 7.39 22.64 18.55
CA ASN A 129 8.06 21.79 17.57
C ASN A 129 7.97 20.36 18.05
N GLU A 130 7.49 19.46 17.19
CA GLU A 130 7.33 18.04 17.49
C GLU A 130 7.70 17.21 16.25
N ILE A 131 7.91 15.91 16.48
CA ILE A 131 8.16 14.95 15.41
C ILE A 131 6.93 14.07 15.26
N VAL A 132 6.29 14.12 14.10
CA VAL A 132 5.19 13.23 13.72
C VAL A 132 5.78 11.99 13.05
N ARG A 133 5.59 10.82 13.63
CA ARG A 133 6.03 9.55 13.07
C ARG A 133 5.05 9.09 12.00
N LEU A 134 5.57 8.70 10.86
CA LEU A 134 4.76 8.16 9.76
C LEU A 134 4.49 6.66 9.96
N LEU A 135 5.40 5.95 10.63
CA LEU A 135 5.32 4.51 10.92
C LEU A 135 5.69 4.26 12.39
N ASP A 136 5.01 3.31 13.02
CA ASP A 136 5.41 2.78 14.33
C ASP A 136 6.21 1.49 14.14
N PHE A 137 7.54 1.58 14.18
CA PHE A 137 8.43 0.43 14.07
C PHE A 137 8.52 -0.38 15.36
N ASN A 138 8.24 0.24 16.52
CA ASN A 138 8.33 -0.43 17.81
C ASN A 138 7.08 -1.28 18.08
N HIS A 139 5.94 -0.83 17.57
CA HIS A 139 4.65 -1.48 17.69
C HIS A 139 4.00 -1.55 16.31
N PRO A 140 4.45 -2.48 15.43
CA PRO A 140 3.95 -2.58 14.06
C PRO A 140 2.43 -2.75 13.97
N GLU A 141 1.81 -3.33 15.00
CA GLU A 141 0.37 -3.51 15.12
C GLU A 141 -0.43 -2.20 15.19
N ASN A 142 0.21 -1.08 15.47
CA ASN A 142 -0.40 0.25 15.45
C ASN A 142 -0.54 0.81 14.03
N ASN A 143 0.14 0.21 13.06
CA ASN A 143 0.03 0.63 11.66
C ASN A 143 -1.15 -0.06 10.97
N VAL A 144 -1.70 0.62 9.98
CA VAL A 144 -2.73 0.09 9.08
C VAL A 144 -2.05 -0.46 7.84
N PHE A 145 -2.20 -1.77 7.59
CA PHE A 145 -1.64 -2.45 6.44
C PHE A 145 -2.74 -2.78 5.44
N GLN A 146 -2.62 -2.28 4.23
CA GLN A 146 -3.61 -2.48 3.17
C GLN A 146 -2.94 -2.95 1.88
N VAL A 147 -3.57 -3.90 1.20
CA VAL A 147 -3.23 -4.32 -0.14
C VAL A 147 -4.32 -3.84 -1.09
N VAL A 148 -3.93 -3.08 -2.10
CA VAL A 148 -4.87 -2.44 -3.04
C VAL A 148 -4.54 -2.88 -4.45
N ASN A 149 -5.51 -3.42 -5.16
CA ASN A 149 -5.38 -3.70 -6.58
C ASN A 149 -6.19 -2.71 -7.41
N GLN A 150 -5.85 -2.60 -8.70
CA GLN A 150 -6.51 -1.69 -9.65
C GLN A 150 -6.51 -0.21 -9.20
N TRP A 151 -5.51 0.20 -8.44
CA TRP A 151 -5.33 1.59 -8.06
C TRP A 151 -4.85 2.40 -9.24
N THR A 152 -5.64 3.35 -9.68
CA THR A 152 -5.26 4.26 -10.77
C THR A 152 -4.73 5.56 -10.21
N PHE A 153 -3.63 6.06 -10.76
CA PHE A 153 -3.16 7.42 -10.53
C PHE A 153 -2.72 8.07 -11.83
N VAL A 154 -2.84 9.39 -11.88
CA VAL A 154 -2.57 10.20 -13.07
C VAL A 154 -1.66 11.35 -12.71
N GLU A 155 -0.48 11.37 -13.31
CA GLU A 155 0.42 12.54 -13.28
C GLU A 155 0.57 13.12 -14.69
N TYR A 156 1.38 12.50 -15.55
CA TYR A 156 1.51 12.82 -16.97
C TYR A 156 0.76 11.81 -17.85
N SER A 157 0.60 10.62 -17.36
CA SER A 157 -0.18 9.54 -17.97
C SER A 157 -0.88 8.75 -16.88
N GLU A 158 -1.93 8.04 -17.28
CA GLU A 158 -2.58 7.09 -16.38
C GLU A 158 -1.66 5.90 -16.12
N LYS A 159 -1.50 5.55 -14.84
CA LYS A 159 -0.77 4.38 -14.37
C LYS A 159 -1.71 3.58 -13.47
N ARG A 160 -1.68 2.25 -13.64
CA ARG A 160 -2.48 1.33 -12.86
C ARG A 160 -1.68 0.06 -12.58
N PRO A 161 -0.83 0.08 -11.54
CA PRO A 161 -0.12 -1.11 -11.09
C PRO A 161 -1.08 -2.23 -10.70
N ASP A 162 -0.62 -3.47 -10.81
CA ASP A 162 -1.42 -4.63 -10.45
C ASP A 162 -1.77 -4.62 -8.96
N ILE A 163 -0.76 -4.44 -8.09
CA ILE A 163 -0.95 -4.39 -6.65
C ILE A 163 -0.08 -3.28 -6.05
N ILE A 164 -0.64 -2.56 -5.08
CA ILE A 164 0.11 -1.63 -4.23
C ILE A 164 -0.12 -2.00 -2.76
N ILE A 165 0.97 -2.04 -1.99
CA ILE A 165 0.88 -2.09 -0.53
C ILE A 165 0.90 -0.68 0.02
N PHE A 166 -0.14 -0.36 0.78
CA PHE A 166 -0.23 0.86 1.56
C PHE A 166 0.04 0.54 3.04
N ILE A 167 0.82 1.40 3.69
CA ILE A 167 0.97 1.40 5.14
C ILE A 167 0.58 2.78 5.63
N ASN A 168 -0.36 2.85 6.56
CA ASN A 168 -0.94 4.10 7.06
C ASN A 168 -1.47 5.01 5.93
N GLY A 169 -2.02 4.42 4.86
CA GLY A 169 -2.50 5.17 3.69
C GLY A 169 -1.41 5.68 2.74
N MET A 170 -0.15 5.35 2.97
CA MET A 170 1.00 5.70 2.11
C MET A 170 1.38 4.53 1.21
N PRO A 171 1.52 4.70 -0.13
CA PRO A 171 1.93 3.64 -1.04
C PRO A 171 3.43 3.39 -0.91
N LEU A 172 3.82 2.24 -0.36
CA LEU A 172 5.23 1.93 -0.10
C LEU A 172 5.81 0.84 -0.99
N VAL A 173 4.98 -0.07 -1.52
CA VAL A 173 5.43 -1.14 -2.40
C VAL A 173 4.50 -1.26 -3.59
N ILE A 174 5.07 -1.37 -4.78
CA ILE A 174 4.35 -1.60 -6.03
C ILE A 174 4.75 -2.96 -6.58
N PHE A 175 3.76 -3.77 -6.96
CA PHE A 175 3.96 -4.99 -7.73
C PHE A 175 3.45 -4.77 -9.15
N GLU A 176 4.29 -5.15 -10.10
CA GLU A 176 3.97 -5.24 -11.50
C GLU A 176 4.23 -6.68 -11.93
N LEU A 177 3.17 -7.40 -12.23
CA LEU A 177 3.20 -8.84 -12.50
C LEU A 177 3.37 -9.08 -13.99
N LYS A 178 4.10 -10.15 -14.34
CA LYS A 178 4.30 -10.56 -15.72
C LYS A 178 4.03 -12.05 -15.86
N SER A 179 3.28 -12.41 -16.89
CA SER A 179 3.00 -13.81 -17.18
C SER A 179 4.27 -14.54 -17.62
N PRO A 180 4.63 -15.68 -17.02
CA PRO A 180 5.78 -16.47 -17.42
C PRO A 180 5.62 -17.11 -18.80
N SER A 181 4.41 -17.09 -19.38
CA SER A 181 4.15 -17.63 -20.73
C SER A 181 4.54 -16.68 -21.87
N ARG A 182 4.90 -15.42 -21.55
CA ARG A 182 5.48 -14.49 -22.55
C ARG A 182 6.97 -14.74 -22.67
N VAL A 183 7.41 -15.22 -23.83
CA VAL A 183 8.77 -15.69 -24.13
C VAL A 183 9.85 -14.58 -24.08
N GLU A 184 9.46 -13.31 -23.97
CA GLU A 184 10.38 -12.15 -23.96
C GLU A 184 9.85 -11.05 -23.02
N THR A 185 9.80 -11.31 -21.70
CA THR A 185 9.57 -10.23 -20.74
C THR A 185 10.81 -10.03 -19.89
N ASP A 186 11.43 -8.89 -20.07
CA ASP A 186 12.55 -8.37 -19.32
C ASP A 186 12.01 -7.38 -18.27
N ALA A 187 12.72 -7.22 -17.16
CA ALA A 187 12.41 -6.23 -16.13
C ALA A 187 12.39 -4.79 -16.67
N SER A 188 13.03 -4.53 -17.81
CA SER A 188 12.99 -3.23 -18.50
C SER A 188 11.62 -2.89 -19.06
N ASP A 189 10.77 -3.88 -19.36
CA ASP A 189 9.43 -3.67 -19.92
C ASP A 189 8.43 -3.14 -18.86
N ALA A 190 8.76 -3.27 -17.58
CA ALA A 190 7.95 -2.76 -16.48
C ALA A 190 8.11 -1.25 -16.24
N TYR A 191 9.13 -0.61 -16.86
CA TYR A 191 9.44 0.81 -16.66
C TYR A 191 9.06 1.72 -17.86
N LEU A 192 8.42 1.19 -18.89
CA LEU A 192 7.93 1.92 -20.06
C LEU A 192 6.44 2.17 -19.96
#